data_83cb788f3417450dda498b77202e65be
#
_entry.id   83cb788f3417450dda498b77202e65be
#
_cell.length_a   1.000
_cell.length_b   1.000
_cell.length_c   1.000
_cell.angle_alpha   90.00
_cell.angle_beta   90.00
_cell.angle_gamma   90.00
#
_symmetry.space_group_name_H-M   'P 1'
#
loop_
_entity.id
_entity.type
_entity.pdbx_description
1 polymer ?
#
loop_
_entity_poly.entity_id
_entity_poly.type
_entity_poly.pdbx_seq_one_letter_code
_entity_poly.pdbx_strand_id
1 'polypeptide(L)'
;MNFMKKILCIISVLLCILLTACGDATSIGIIGGADGPTSIIVAEKGEKAMYEQITPQEAKKIMDSGEEHIILDTREQDEFDEGHIPNAILIPYTEIENKAEEMLPDKDAQILVYCRSGRRSKIAAESLSKLGYTNVKEFGGIIDWKYEVVK
;
A
#
# COMPACT_ATOMS: atom_id res chain seq x y z
N MET A 1 36.17 -25.15 22.79
CA MET A 1 36.09 -23.67 22.77
C MET A 1 35.37 -23.24 24.04
N ASN A 2 36.14 -22.60 24.94
CA ASN A 2 35.86 -22.53 26.39
C ASN A 2 34.59 -21.76 26.76
N PHE A 3 33.84 -22.33 27.67
CA PHE A 3 32.65 -21.80 28.34
C PHE A 3 32.80 -20.33 28.83
N MET A 4 33.99 -19.95 29.29
CA MET A 4 34.33 -18.61 29.72
C MET A 4 34.30 -17.57 28.57
N LYS A 5 34.57 -17.92 27.31
CA LYS A 5 34.52 -17.00 26.17
C LYS A 5 33.07 -16.68 25.77
N LYS A 6 32.12 -17.58 26.00
CA LYS A 6 30.69 -17.35 25.75
C LYS A 6 30.07 -16.40 26.78
N ILE A 7 30.49 -16.46 28.02
CA ILE A 7 30.02 -15.57 29.09
C ILE A 7 30.53 -14.12 28.88
N LEU A 8 31.76 -13.96 28.40
CA LEU A 8 32.35 -12.65 28.14
C LEU A 8 31.66 -11.91 26.96
N CYS A 9 31.19 -12.64 25.94
CA CYS A 9 30.41 -12.07 24.83
C CYS A 9 29.01 -11.59 25.27
N ILE A 10 28.37 -12.33 26.20
CA ILE A 10 27.01 -11.98 26.66
C ILE A 10 27.04 -10.71 27.53
N ILE A 11 28.08 -10.53 28.34
CA ILE A 11 28.25 -9.33 29.20
C ILE A 11 28.57 -8.08 28.35
N SER A 12 29.29 -8.23 27.22
CA SER A 12 29.61 -7.12 26.33
C SER A 12 28.37 -6.61 25.55
N VAL A 13 27.43 -7.50 25.24
CA VAL A 13 26.17 -7.14 24.54
C VAL A 13 25.18 -6.46 25.49
N LEU A 14 25.19 -6.83 26.79
CA LEU A 14 24.27 -6.24 27.77
C LEU A 14 24.69 -4.82 28.21
N LEU A 15 25.95 -4.43 28.05
CA LEU A 15 26.47 -3.11 28.46
C LEU A 15 26.22 -2.02 27.38
N CYS A 16 25.89 -2.38 26.15
CA CYS A 16 25.60 -1.43 25.07
C CYS A 16 24.15 -0.91 25.04
N ILE A 17 23.26 -1.40 25.91
CA ILE A 17 21.82 -1.06 25.87
C ILE A 17 21.45 0.11 26.80
N LEU A 18 22.40 0.67 27.56
CA LEU A 18 22.12 1.69 28.59
C LEU A 18 22.52 3.14 28.26
N LEU A 19 22.83 3.46 27.02
CA LEU A 19 23.18 4.83 26.65
C LEU A 19 22.53 5.24 25.33
N THR A 20 21.23 5.55 25.33
CA THR A 20 20.65 6.64 24.51
C THR A 20 19.25 6.95 25.01
N ALA A 21 19.19 7.75 26.04
CA ALA A 21 18.03 8.59 26.30
C ALA A 21 18.42 10.02 25.93
N CYS A 22 17.45 10.76 25.42
CA CYS A 22 17.40 12.19 25.15
C CYS A 22 17.72 12.67 23.73
N GLY A 23 16.69 13.29 23.17
CA GLY A 23 16.81 14.19 22.04
C GLY A 23 15.50 14.47 21.34
N ASP A 24 14.58 15.19 22.01
CA ASP A 24 13.56 15.99 21.32
C ASP A 24 14.23 16.94 20.34
N ALA A 25 13.77 16.95 19.12
CA ALA A 25 13.93 18.10 18.23
C ALA A 25 12.81 18.08 17.17
N THR A 26 11.72 18.74 17.51
CA THR A 26 10.82 19.36 16.56
C THR A 26 11.60 20.31 15.66
N SER A 27 11.66 20.03 14.37
CA SER A 27 11.95 21.05 13.39
C SER A 27 11.08 20.85 12.17
N ILE A 28 10.04 21.66 12.09
CA ILE A 28 9.25 21.91 10.90
C ILE A 28 10.13 22.73 9.96
N GLY A 29 10.61 22.10 8.90
CA GLY A 29 11.28 22.75 7.79
C GLY A 29 10.44 22.62 6.55
N ILE A 30 9.63 23.63 6.23
CA ILE A 30 8.98 23.77 4.94
C ILE A 30 10.02 24.34 3.97
N ILE A 31 10.46 23.53 3.02
CA ILE A 31 11.17 24.05 1.85
C ILE A 31 10.44 23.51 0.62
N GLY A 32 9.79 24.42 -0.10
CA GLY A 32 9.22 24.16 -1.41
C GLY A 32 10.31 24.03 -2.47
N GLY A 33 10.07 23.18 -3.44
CA GLY A 33 10.91 23.04 -4.65
C GLY A 33 10.53 21.81 -5.45
N ALA A 34 9.81 22.03 -6.54
CA ALA A 34 9.72 21.36 -7.84
C ALA A 34 9.97 19.85 -7.95
N ASP A 35 8.93 19.17 -8.48
CA ASP A 35 8.99 18.03 -9.40
C ASP A 35 9.68 16.73 -8.90
N GLY A 36 8.93 15.99 -8.04
CA GLY A 36 9.16 14.58 -7.77
C GLY A 36 7.85 13.93 -7.34
N PRO A 37 7.65 12.62 -7.50
CA PRO A 37 6.41 11.96 -7.13
C PRO A 37 6.13 12.18 -5.64
N THR A 38 5.09 12.97 -5.37
CA THR A 38 4.68 13.29 -4.00
C THR A 38 3.90 12.10 -3.46
N SER A 39 4.58 11.20 -2.79
CA SER A 39 3.92 10.24 -1.90
C SER A 39 3.40 11.02 -0.69
N ILE A 40 2.16 11.47 -0.76
CA ILE A 40 1.49 12.07 0.41
C ILE A 40 1.08 10.94 1.33
N ILE A 41 1.90 10.70 2.34
CA ILE A 41 1.54 9.87 3.49
C ILE A 41 0.60 10.71 4.35
N VAL A 42 -0.70 10.53 4.20
CA VAL A 42 -1.68 11.09 5.13
C VAL A 42 -1.69 10.23 6.38
N ALA A 43 -0.88 10.60 7.35
CA ALA A 43 -0.95 10.02 8.69
C ALA A 43 -1.98 10.78 9.52
N GLU A 44 -3.23 10.35 9.57
CA GLU A 44 -4.10 10.66 10.68
C GLU A 44 -3.82 9.68 11.83
N LYS A 45 -3.29 10.26 12.90
CA LYS A 45 -3.23 9.85 14.29
C LYS A 45 -3.52 8.37 14.59
N GLY A 46 -2.49 7.53 14.52
CA GLY A 46 -2.45 6.27 15.28
C GLY A 46 -2.17 4.98 14.54
N GLU A 47 -2.39 4.87 13.24
CA GLU A 47 -1.99 3.68 12.46
C GLU A 47 -1.46 4.14 11.11
N LYS A 48 -0.21 3.74 10.83
CA LYS A 48 0.44 3.95 9.53
C LYS A 48 -0.43 3.28 8.46
N ALA A 49 -1.01 4.08 7.56
CA ALA A 49 -1.63 3.52 6.36
C ALA A 49 -0.58 2.66 5.66
N MET A 50 -0.80 1.35 5.61
CA MET A 50 0.17 0.39 5.10
C MET A 50 0.00 0.16 3.59
N TYR A 51 -0.55 1.13 2.87
CA TYR A 51 -0.65 1.13 1.43
C TYR A 51 -0.07 2.42 0.84
N GLU A 52 0.34 2.36 -0.41
CA GLU A 52 0.88 3.49 -1.16
C GLU A 52 -0.21 4.15 -2.00
N GLN A 53 -0.26 5.48 -2.03
CA GLN A 53 -1.08 6.22 -2.98
C GLN A 53 -0.23 6.63 -4.18
N ILE A 54 -0.69 6.26 -5.37
CA ILE A 54 -0.05 6.58 -6.64
C ILE A 54 -1.04 7.28 -7.58
N THR A 55 -0.55 7.88 -8.64
CA THR A 55 -1.39 8.48 -9.67
C THR A 55 -1.88 7.43 -10.68
N PRO A 56 -2.99 7.69 -11.42
CA PRO A 56 -3.41 6.83 -12.53
C PRO A 56 -2.33 6.63 -13.60
N GLN A 57 -1.46 7.62 -13.81
CA GLN A 57 -0.34 7.56 -14.75
C GLN A 57 0.77 6.60 -14.26
N GLU A 58 1.05 6.59 -12.96
CA GLU A 58 2.00 5.66 -12.37
C GLU A 58 1.45 4.23 -12.38
N ALA A 59 0.16 4.05 -12.06
CA ALA A 59 -0.50 2.76 -12.20
C ALA A 59 -0.42 2.23 -13.65
N LYS A 60 -0.68 3.09 -14.64
CA LYS A 60 -0.55 2.71 -16.06
C LYS A 60 0.87 2.28 -16.42
N LYS A 61 1.90 2.97 -15.93
CA LYS A 61 3.30 2.59 -16.14
C LYS A 61 3.62 1.21 -15.58
N ILE A 62 3.11 0.90 -14.38
CA ILE A 62 3.27 -0.43 -13.78
C ILE A 62 2.58 -1.48 -14.66
N MET A 63 1.33 -1.23 -15.09
CA MET A 63 0.59 -2.14 -15.97
C MET A 63 1.32 -2.41 -17.30
N ASP A 64 2.02 -1.40 -17.84
CA ASP A 64 2.76 -1.49 -19.11
C ASP A 64 4.18 -2.04 -18.94
N SER A 65 4.72 -2.12 -17.73
CA SER A 65 6.10 -2.56 -17.49
C SER A 65 6.34 -4.04 -17.72
N GLY A 66 5.26 -4.84 -17.68
CA GLY A 66 5.32 -6.30 -17.72
C GLY A 66 5.64 -6.94 -16.35
N GLU A 67 5.70 -6.15 -15.28
CA GLU A 67 5.77 -6.66 -13.91
C GLU A 67 4.46 -7.34 -13.52
N GLU A 68 4.55 -8.42 -12.77
CA GLU A 68 3.36 -9.12 -12.26
C GLU A 68 2.58 -8.19 -11.31
N HIS A 69 1.30 -8.03 -11.60
CA HIS A 69 0.40 -7.20 -10.81
C HIS A 69 -1.05 -7.67 -10.94
N ILE A 70 -1.85 -7.31 -9.95
CA ILE A 70 -3.29 -7.53 -9.93
C ILE A 70 -3.97 -6.17 -9.98
N ILE A 71 -4.94 -6.00 -10.85
CA ILE A 71 -5.78 -4.80 -10.91
C ILE A 71 -7.09 -5.12 -10.20
N LEU A 72 -7.38 -4.39 -9.14
CA LEU A 72 -8.55 -4.62 -8.29
C LEU A 72 -9.56 -3.47 -8.41
N ASP A 73 -10.71 -3.77 -8.99
CA ASP A 73 -11.88 -2.88 -8.97
C ASP A 73 -12.68 -3.12 -7.68
N THR A 74 -12.94 -2.05 -6.94
CA THR A 74 -13.66 -2.13 -5.66
C THR A 74 -15.05 -1.49 -5.72
N ARG A 75 -15.58 -1.35 -6.95
CA ARG A 75 -16.95 -0.87 -7.22
C ARG A 75 -17.97 -1.98 -7.07
N GLU A 76 -19.22 -1.69 -7.45
CA GLU A 76 -20.29 -2.68 -7.50
C GLU A 76 -20.30 -3.38 -8.87
N GLN A 77 -21.01 -4.53 -8.97
CA GLN A 77 -21.06 -5.37 -10.17
C GLN A 77 -21.62 -4.62 -11.38
N ASP A 78 -22.67 -3.83 -11.19
CA ASP A 78 -23.30 -3.04 -12.25
C ASP A 78 -22.33 -1.98 -12.83
N GLU A 79 -21.55 -1.32 -11.98
CA GLU A 79 -20.54 -0.36 -12.41
C GLU A 79 -19.39 -1.05 -13.18
N PHE A 80 -19.02 -2.26 -12.77
CA PHE A 80 -18.00 -3.06 -13.44
C PHE A 80 -18.46 -3.51 -14.82
N ASP A 81 -19.71 -3.95 -14.95
CA ASP A 81 -20.30 -4.39 -16.22
C ASP A 81 -20.49 -3.23 -17.22
N GLU A 82 -20.70 -2.00 -16.72
CA GLU A 82 -20.75 -0.79 -17.55
C GLU A 82 -19.39 -0.48 -18.19
N GLY A 83 -18.29 -0.83 -17.53
CA GLY A 83 -16.95 -0.71 -18.05
C GLY A 83 -15.89 -0.71 -16.94
N HIS A 84 -14.78 -1.42 -17.17
CA HIS A 84 -13.69 -1.57 -16.22
C HIS A 84 -12.31 -1.53 -16.90
N ILE A 85 -11.25 -1.39 -16.12
CA ILE A 85 -9.87 -1.43 -16.64
C ILE A 85 -9.57 -2.86 -17.11
N PRO A 86 -8.96 -3.05 -18.30
CA PRO A 86 -8.64 -4.39 -18.81
C PRO A 86 -7.92 -5.26 -17.77
N ASN A 87 -8.32 -6.52 -17.67
CA ASN A 87 -7.80 -7.51 -16.72
C ASN A 87 -8.08 -7.22 -15.24
N ALA A 88 -8.91 -6.23 -14.92
CA ALA A 88 -9.31 -6.00 -13.54
C ALA A 88 -10.19 -7.14 -13.02
N ILE A 89 -9.98 -7.50 -11.76
CA ILE A 89 -10.89 -8.37 -11.01
C ILE A 89 -11.76 -7.51 -10.11
N LEU A 90 -12.98 -7.97 -9.85
CA LEU A 90 -13.93 -7.25 -9.01
C LEU A 90 -14.02 -7.88 -7.63
N ILE A 91 -13.78 -7.06 -6.60
CA ILE A 91 -14.19 -7.34 -5.21
C ILE A 91 -14.77 -6.04 -4.65
N PRO A 92 -16.08 -5.93 -4.47
CA PRO A 92 -16.69 -4.77 -3.85
C PRO A 92 -16.02 -4.41 -2.52
N TYR A 93 -15.80 -3.12 -2.27
CA TYR A 93 -15.05 -2.67 -1.08
C TYR A 93 -15.61 -3.18 0.25
N THR A 94 -16.92 -3.46 0.30
CA THR A 94 -17.61 -4.06 1.45
C THR A 94 -17.34 -5.55 1.64
N GLU A 95 -16.81 -6.22 0.63
CA GLU A 95 -16.57 -7.67 0.61
C GLU A 95 -15.08 -8.04 0.70
N ILE A 96 -14.18 -7.06 0.77
CA ILE A 96 -12.73 -7.28 0.83
C ILE A 96 -12.37 -8.24 1.96
N GLU A 97 -12.88 -8.01 3.18
CA GLU A 97 -12.54 -8.82 4.35
C GLU A 97 -12.97 -10.29 4.22
N ASN A 98 -14.00 -10.56 3.43
CA ASN A 98 -14.55 -11.90 3.26
C ASN A 98 -13.99 -12.65 2.04
N LYS A 99 -13.58 -11.92 0.99
CA LYS A 99 -13.23 -12.52 -0.30
C LYS A 99 -11.76 -12.39 -0.67
N ALA A 100 -11.04 -11.43 -0.07
CA ALA A 100 -9.66 -11.15 -0.49
C ALA A 100 -8.74 -12.37 -0.36
N GLU A 101 -8.80 -13.11 0.74
CA GLU A 101 -7.89 -14.26 0.95
C GLU A 101 -8.13 -15.41 -0.04
N GLU A 102 -9.37 -15.58 -0.51
CA GLU A 102 -9.71 -16.59 -1.52
C GLU A 102 -9.30 -16.13 -2.93
N MET A 103 -9.58 -14.87 -3.27
CA MET A 103 -9.36 -14.34 -4.62
C MET A 103 -7.95 -13.81 -4.85
N LEU A 104 -7.23 -13.45 -3.78
CA LEU A 104 -5.88 -12.88 -3.77
C LEU A 104 -5.00 -13.68 -2.79
N PRO A 105 -4.66 -14.93 -3.10
CA PRO A 105 -3.97 -15.81 -2.15
C PRO A 105 -2.53 -15.38 -1.82
N ASP A 106 -1.87 -14.61 -2.69
CA ASP A 106 -0.53 -14.08 -2.48
C ASP A 106 -0.61 -12.70 -1.82
N LYS A 107 -0.22 -12.61 -0.55
CA LYS A 107 -0.23 -11.35 0.21
C LYS A 107 0.91 -10.41 -0.12
N ASP A 108 1.91 -10.86 -0.84
CA ASP A 108 3.04 -10.05 -1.30
C ASP A 108 2.88 -9.57 -2.75
N ALA A 109 1.84 -10.06 -3.45
CA ALA A 109 1.53 -9.62 -4.80
C ALA A 109 1.30 -8.11 -4.87
N GLN A 110 1.74 -7.50 -5.96
CA GLN A 110 1.47 -6.09 -6.25
C GLN A 110 0.00 -5.91 -6.64
N ILE A 111 -0.77 -5.19 -5.83
CA ILE A 111 -2.20 -4.96 -6.04
C ILE A 111 -2.44 -3.48 -6.33
N LEU A 112 -2.96 -3.19 -7.52
CA LEU A 112 -3.35 -1.86 -7.97
C LEU A 112 -4.85 -1.70 -7.74
N VAL A 113 -5.23 -0.86 -6.78
CA VAL A 113 -6.62 -0.73 -6.30
C VAL A 113 -7.25 0.55 -6.82
N TYR A 114 -8.46 0.46 -7.37
CA TYR A 114 -9.24 1.61 -7.78
C TYR A 114 -10.74 1.45 -7.49
N CYS A 115 -11.46 2.55 -7.58
CA CYS A 115 -12.91 2.54 -7.58
C CYS A 115 -13.47 3.56 -8.60
N ARG A 116 -14.60 4.20 -8.30
CA ARG A 116 -15.14 5.25 -9.17
C ARG A 116 -14.37 6.57 -9.03
N SER A 117 -14.13 7.05 -7.78
CA SER A 117 -13.59 8.36 -7.46
C SER A 117 -12.53 8.39 -6.35
N GLY A 118 -12.01 7.24 -5.94
CA GLY A 118 -10.94 7.12 -4.93
C GLY A 118 -11.41 6.89 -3.48
N ARG A 119 -12.68 7.10 -3.12
CA ARG A 119 -13.14 6.93 -1.73
C ARG A 119 -13.22 5.46 -1.31
N ARG A 120 -13.87 4.62 -2.11
CA ARG A 120 -14.05 3.18 -1.82
C ARG A 120 -12.72 2.41 -1.91
N SER A 121 -11.85 2.78 -2.87
CA SER A 121 -10.54 2.16 -3.04
C SER A 121 -9.61 2.40 -1.85
N LYS A 122 -9.66 3.56 -1.21
CA LYS A 122 -8.91 3.82 0.03
C LYS A 122 -9.36 2.91 1.17
N ILE A 123 -10.67 2.76 1.37
CA ILE A 123 -11.23 1.84 2.39
C ILE A 123 -10.78 0.41 2.09
N ALA A 124 -10.87 -0.02 0.83
CA ALA A 124 -10.44 -1.35 0.42
C ALA A 124 -8.94 -1.57 0.64
N ALA A 125 -8.09 -0.60 0.30
CA ALA A 125 -6.65 -0.66 0.51
C ALA A 125 -6.28 -0.74 1.99
N GLU A 126 -6.99 -0.03 2.86
CA GLU A 126 -6.84 -0.14 4.32
C GLU A 126 -7.23 -1.54 4.82
N SER A 127 -8.35 -2.09 4.36
CA SER A 127 -8.79 -3.44 4.72
C SER A 127 -7.79 -4.49 4.24
N LEU A 128 -7.27 -4.39 3.01
CA LEU A 128 -6.23 -5.27 2.50
C LEU A 128 -4.96 -5.20 3.37
N SER A 129 -4.53 -4.01 3.74
CA SER A 129 -3.35 -3.84 4.60
C SER A 129 -3.56 -4.47 5.99
N LYS A 130 -4.74 -4.34 6.58
CA LYS A 130 -5.10 -4.99 7.85
C LYS A 130 -5.13 -6.51 7.74
N LEU A 131 -5.46 -7.06 6.58
CA LEU A 131 -5.40 -8.49 6.27
C LEU A 131 -3.98 -8.99 5.99
N GLY A 132 -2.97 -8.10 5.99
CA GLY A 132 -1.56 -8.45 5.84
C GLY A 132 -1.03 -8.41 4.41
N TYR A 133 -1.74 -7.78 3.47
CA TYR A 133 -1.21 -7.53 2.14
C TYR A 133 -0.16 -6.42 2.19
N THR A 134 1.04 -6.70 1.68
CA THR A 134 2.23 -5.87 1.88
C THR A 134 2.51 -4.88 0.74
N ASN A 135 1.95 -5.11 -0.45
CA ASN A 135 2.26 -4.34 -1.66
C ASN A 135 0.98 -3.80 -2.33
N VAL A 136 0.24 -2.98 -1.59
CA VAL A 136 -1.02 -2.38 -2.04
C VAL A 136 -0.80 -0.95 -2.49
N LYS A 137 -1.23 -0.63 -3.73
CA LYS A 137 -1.14 0.69 -4.35
C LYS A 137 -2.52 1.18 -4.77
N GLU A 138 -2.98 2.26 -4.18
CA GLU A 138 -4.27 2.88 -4.48
C GLU A 138 -4.07 4.03 -5.47
N PHE A 139 -4.81 4.05 -6.59
CA PHE A 139 -4.60 5.06 -7.64
C PHE A 139 -5.85 5.88 -8.01
N GLY A 140 -6.83 5.93 -7.13
CA GLY A 140 -7.97 6.82 -7.28
C GLY A 140 -9.17 6.20 -7.96
N GLY A 141 -9.68 6.86 -8.97
CA GLY A 141 -10.95 6.49 -9.60
C GLY A 141 -10.88 6.34 -11.11
N ILE A 142 -11.77 5.49 -11.64
CA ILE A 142 -11.92 5.29 -13.09
C ILE A 142 -12.37 6.56 -13.82
N ILE A 143 -12.97 7.52 -13.11
CA ILE A 143 -13.35 8.83 -13.69
C ILE A 143 -12.13 9.65 -14.13
N ASP A 144 -10.96 9.42 -13.52
CA ASP A 144 -9.70 10.08 -13.85
C ASP A 144 -8.82 9.22 -14.77
N TRP A 145 -9.27 8.00 -15.08
CA TRP A 145 -8.59 7.06 -15.97
C TRP A 145 -8.78 7.45 -17.42
N LYS A 146 -7.71 7.82 -18.11
CA LYS A 146 -7.73 8.35 -19.49
C LYS A 146 -7.35 7.30 -20.54
N TYR A 147 -7.24 6.05 -20.12
CA TYR A 147 -6.79 4.94 -20.96
C TYR A 147 -7.95 3.99 -21.25
N GLU A 148 -7.64 2.85 -21.84
CA GLU A 148 -8.61 1.85 -22.28
C GLU A 148 -9.50 1.35 -21.13
N VAL A 149 -10.78 1.16 -21.46
CA VAL A 149 -11.82 0.56 -20.61
C VAL A 149 -12.54 -0.47 -21.46
N VAL A 150 -12.78 -1.66 -20.91
CA VAL A 150 -13.50 -2.76 -21.56
C VAL A 150 -14.82 -3.05 -20.85
N LYS A 151 -15.72 -3.82 -21.50
CA LYS A 151 -16.99 -4.28 -20.95
C LYS A 151 -16.98 -5.79 -20.86
#